data_063342c7d5420c15b952ca1cb4394bc9
#
_entry.id   063342c7d5420c15b952ca1cb4394bc9
#
_cell.length_a   1.000
_cell.length_b   1.000
_cell.length_c   1.000
_cell.angle_alpha   90.00
_cell.angle_beta   90.00
_cell.angle_gamma   90.00
#
_symmetry.space_group_name_H-M   'P 1'
#
loop_
_entity.id
_entity.type
_entity.pdbx_description
1 polymer ?
#
loop_
_entity_poly.entity_id
_entity_poly.type
_entity_poly.pdbx_seq_one_letter_code
_entity_poly.pdbx_strand_id
1 'polypeptide(L)'
;MKKQLTIIIGLLLSSSITVHAQVAQKLRELGMENIRTIETGGTTVAAFEDNVYRGTYRGVGKAIIAGMEGMGNGNLELVALDGNGIPQLSISLPDTLIAGYKSSGISLKEVYERMEMSYDTDRPMGLLKGSTGVINRSAWKADIVLYPEVSLENSTFDKLYSYRVNLSPAVEMDLWKGAKATAQVVFPIATNMKGEYKKIRPG
;
A
#
# COMPACT_ATOMS: atom_id res chain seq x y z
N MET A 1 40.19 19.34 27.33
CA MET A 1 38.91 18.90 27.87
C MET A 1 37.69 19.39 27.07
N LYS A 2 37.63 20.60 26.47
CA LYS A 2 36.47 21.10 25.69
C LYS A 2 36.15 20.29 24.40
N LYS A 3 37.14 19.73 23.69
CA LYS A 3 36.94 18.99 22.44
C LYS A 3 36.31 17.62 22.63
N GLN A 4 36.52 16.94 23.76
CA GLN A 4 35.91 15.65 24.04
C GLN A 4 34.44 15.76 24.45
N LEU A 5 34.04 16.85 25.09
CA LEU A 5 32.65 17.07 25.46
C LEU A 5 31.76 17.31 24.24
N THR A 6 32.27 17.96 23.20
CA THR A 6 31.54 18.23 21.95
C THR A 6 31.27 16.93 21.16
N ILE A 7 32.21 15.97 21.19
CA ILE A 7 32.05 14.68 20.51
C ILE A 7 31.00 13.79 21.23
N ILE A 8 30.97 13.82 22.56
CA ILE A 8 29.98 13.06 23.36
C ILE A 8 28.56 13.61 23.15
N ILE A 9 28.39 14.93 23.10
CA ILE A 9 27.10 15.56 22.82
C ILE A 9 26.65 15.27 21.37
N GLY A 10 27.57 15.25 20.40
CA GLY A 10 27.29 14.87 19.01
C GLY A 10 26.85 13.41 18.86
N LEU A 11 27.41 12.47 19.63
CA LEU A 11 27.02 11.06 19.63
C LEU A 11 25.68 10.81 20.34
N LEU A 12 25.29 11.61 21.30
CA LEU A 12 24.01 11.50 21.99
C LEU A 12 22.83 12.08 21.19
N LEU A 13 23.09 12.92 20.20
CA LEU A 13 22.07 13.47 19.30
C LEU A 13 21.77 12.59 18.09
N SER A 14 22.50 11.47 17.90
CA SER A 14 22.45 10.67 16.67
C SER A 14 21.56 9.41 16.72
N SER A 15 20.71 9.19 17.73
CA SER A 15 19.97 7.93 17.80
C SER A 15 18.58 7.93 18.44
N SER A 16 17.84 8.99 18.38
CA SER A 16 16.39 8.88 18.59
C SER A 16 15.65 8.85 17.25
N ILE A 17 15.82 7.77 16.50
CA ILE A 17 14.83 7.42 15.46
C ILE A 17 13.56 7.09 16.25
N THR A 18 12.59 7.97 16.15
CA THR A 18 11.31 7.79 16.85
C THR A 18 10.59 6.56 16.31
N VAL A 19 9.84 5.86 17.15
CA VAL A 19 9.13 4.62 16.78
C VAL A 19 8.30 4.79 15.50
N HIS A 20 7.60 5.91 15.37
CA HIS A 20 6.81 6.19 14.16
C HIS A 20 7.67 6.30 12.89
N ALA A 21 8.93 6.75 13.00
CA ALA A 21 9.87 6.78 11.88
C ALA A 21 10.33 5.37 11.48
N GLN A 22 10.47 4.45 12.42
CA GLN A 22 10.79 3.05 12.13
C GLN A 22 9.62 2.34 11.44
N VAL A 23 8.39 2.55 11.88
CA VAL A 23 7.19 2.03 11.19
C VAL A 23 7.12 2.56 9.76
N ALA A 24 7.32 3.87 9.57
CA ALA A 24 7.34 4.48 8.24
C ALA A 24 8.44 3.88 7.34
N GLN A 25 9.63 3.64 7.89
CA GLN A 25 10.75 3.05 7.17
C GLN A 25 10.42 1.61 6.73
N LYS A 26 9.86 0.79 7.62
CA LYS A 26 9.46 -0.59 7.32
C LYS A 26 8.37 -0.65 6.22
N LEU A 27 7.37 0.22 6.28
CA LEU A 27 6.36 0.34 5.23
C LEU A 27 6.97 0.77 3.89
N ARG A 28 7.92 1.72 3.92
CA ARG A 28 8.65 2.15 2.72
C ARG A 28 9.48 1.03 2.10
N GLU A 29 10.14 0.21 2.91
CA GLU A 29 10.93 -0.95 2.45
C GLU A 29 10.08 -1.99 1.73
N LEU A 30 8.78 -2.08 2.05
CA LEU A 30 7.80 -2.90 1.32
C LEU A 30 7.35 -2.25 -0.01
N GLY A 31 7.73 -1.00 -0.28
CA GLY A 31 7.28 -0.24 -1.42
C GLY A 31 5.94 0.48 -1.20
N MET A 32 5.40 0.52 0.02
CA MET A 32 4.19 1.27 0.32
C MET A 32 4.40 2.76 0.06
N GLU A 33 3.36 3.43 -0.40
CA GLU A 33 3.41 4.83 -0.83
C GLU A 33 2.52 5.72 0.03
N ASN A 34 2.67 7.03 -0.16
CA ASN A 34 1.90 8.06 0.54
C ASN A 34 1.86 7.87 2.07
N ILE A 35 2.95 7.35 2.63
CA ILE A 35 3.04 7.00 4.04
C ILE A 35 3.00 8.25 4.89
N ARG A 36 2.11 8.26 5.89
CA ARG A 36 2.03 9.27 6.95
C ARG A 36 2.05 8.58 8.28
N THR A 37 2.80 9.11 9.23
CA THR A 37 2.87 8.55 10.57
C THR A 37 2.82 9.66 11.63
N ILE A 38 2.23 9.33 12.76
CA ILE A 38 2.23 10.17 13.95
C ILE A 38 2.22 9.26 15.18
N GLU A 39 2.83 9.73 16.27
CA GLU A 39 2.74 9.10 17.58
C GLU A 39 1.97 10.00 18.53
N THR A 40 0.95 9.47 19.18
CA THR A 40 0.12 10.20 20.13
C THR A 40 -0.45 9.27 21.19
N GLY A 41 -0.32 9.64 22.46
CA GLY A 41 -0.89 8.87 23.58
C GLY A 41 -0.44 7.41 23.64
N GLY A 42 0.81 7.11 23.29
CA GLY A 42 1.35 5.73 23.28
C GLY A 42 0.82 4.85 22.12
N THR A 43 0.21 5.48 21.12
CA THR A 43 -0.24 4.83 19.88
C THR A 43 0.49 5.45 18.69
N THR A 44 1.12 4.60 17.88
CA THR A 44 1.61 4.98 16.56
C THR A 44 0.50 4.77 15.54
N VAL A 45 0.10 5.83 14.86
CA VAL A 45 -0.85 5.76 13.74
C VAL A 45 -0.08 5.90 12.45
N ALA A 46 -0.32 5.00 11.49
CA ALA A 46 0.32 5.03 10.17
C ALA A 46 -0.69 4.78 9.06
N ALA A 47 -0.78 5.70 8.09
CA ALA A 47 -1.51 5.46 6.86
C ALA A 47 -0.55 5.13 5.72
N PHE A 48 -0.98 4.29 4.78
CA PHE A 48 -0.20 3.87 3.62
C PHE A 48 -1.09 3.51 2.45
N GLU A 49 -0.56 3.64 1.25
CA GLU A 49 -1.15 3.21 -0.01
C GLU A 49 -0.36 2.00 -0.55
N ASP A 50 -1.08 0.94 -0.95
CA ASP A 50 -0.47 -0.27 -1.54
C ASP A 50 -0.60 -0.26 -3.05
N ASN A 51 0.46 0.18 -3.73
CA ASN A 51 0.58 0.13 -5.18
C ASN A 51 1.37 -1.09 -5.69
N VAL A 52 2.00 -1.86 -4.80
CA VAL A 52 2.83 -3.02 -5.15
C VAL A 52 2.00 -4.30 -5.29
N TYR A 53 1.06 -4.52 -4.36
CA TYR A 53 0.27 -5.76 -4.29
C TYR A 53 -1.17 -5.53 -4.75
N ARG A 54 -1.37 -4.63 -5.69
CA ARG A 54 -2.67 -4.18 -6.21
C ARG A 54 -3.66 -5.32 -6.41
N GLY A 55 -4.90 -5.11 -5.99
CA GLY A 55 -5.99 -6.07 -6.16
C GLY A 55 -5.95 -7.29 -5.24
N THR A 56 -5.05 -7.31 -4.24
CA THR A 56 -4.96 -8.39 -3.27
C THR A 56 -4.82 -7.85 -1.84
N TYR A 57 -5.33 -8.57 -0.86
CA TYR A 57 -5.12 -8.24 0.57
C TYR A 57 -3.70 -8.57 1.07
N ARG A 58 -2.83 -9.06 0.19
CA ARG A 58 -1.46 -9.46 0.52
C ARG A 58 -0.63 -8.27 1.02
N GLY A 59 -0.83 -7.09 0.43
CA GLY A 59 -0.13 -5.87 0.83
C GLY A 59 -0.50 -5.45 2.25
N VAL A 60 -1.78 -5.49 2.60
CA VAL A 60 -2.25 -5.20 3.97
C VAL A 60 -1.62 -6.17 4.97
N GLY A 61 -1.62 -7.47 4.67
CA GLY A 61 -0.99 -8.48 5.54
C GLY A 61 0.51 -8.22 5.74
N LYS A 62 1.24 -7.86 4.69
CA LYS A 62 2.67 -7.48 4.80
C LYS A 62 2.87 -6.19 5.58
N ALA A 63 2.00 -5.19 5.42
CA ALA A 63 2.06 -3.94 6.17
C ALA A 63 1.84 -4.15 7.67
N ILE A 64 0.95 -5.07 8.06
CA ILE A 64 0.76 -5.47 9.47
C ILE A 64 2.09 -6.01 10.05
N ILE A 65 2.73 -6.95 9.36
CA ILE A 65 4.00 -7.53 9.82
C ILE A 65 5.07 -6.44 9.93
N ALA A 66 5.27 -5.66 8.87
CA ALA A 66 6.26 -4.59 8.84
C ALA A 66 6.00 -3.51 9.89
N GLY A 67 4.74 -3.16 10.11
CA GLY A 67 4.33 -2.24 11.16
C GLY A 67 4.71 -2.77 12.54
N MET A 68 4.37 -4.01 12.86
CA MET A 68 4.76 -4.65 14.14
C MET A 68 6.28 -4.72 14.32
N GLU A 69 7.04 -5.06 13.26
CA GLU A 69 8.50 -5.06 13.31
C GLU A 69 9.09 -3.68 13.58
N GLY A 70 8.47 -2.63 13.03
CA GLY A 70 8.88 -1.25 13.23
C GLY A 70 8.50 -0.66 14.60
N MET A 71 7.60 -1.29 15.33
CA MET A 71 7.22 -0.84 16.67
C MET A 71 8.32 -1.14 17.69
N GLY A 72 8.57 -0.21 18.60
CA GLY A 72 9.28 -0.49 19.86
C GLY A 72 8.31 -1.01 20.91
N ASN A 73 7.54 -0.11 21.47
CA ASN A 73 6.47 -0.34 22.44
C ASN A 73 5.24 0.46 22.03
N GLY A 74 4.09 0.16 22.64
CA GLY A 74 2.84 0.87 22.42
C GLY A 74 1.95 0.25 21.36
N ASN A 75 0.80 0.85 21.16
CA ASN A 75 -0.20 0.36 20.21
C ASN A 75 0.13 0.83 18.78
N LEU A 76 -0.28 0.03 17.81
CA LEU A 76 -0.17 0.38 16.39
C LEU A 76 -1.56 0.45 15.77
N GLU A 77 -1.84 1.53 15.05
CA GLU A 77 -3.04 1.68 14.24
C GLU A 77 -2.63 1.94 12.78
N LEU A 78 -2.96 1.03 11.88
CA LEU A 78 -2.67 1.11 10.46
C LEU A 78 -3.92 1.51 9.69
N VAL A 79 -3.79 2.42 8.74
CA VAL A 79 -4.87 2.81 7.83
C VAL A 79 -4.45 2.51 6.39
N ALA A 80 -5.15 1.58 5.76
CA ALA A 80 -4.96 1.31 4.34
C ALA A 80 -5.73 2.34 3.50
N LEU A 81 -5.04 2.94 2.54
CA LEU A 81 -5.59 3.90 1.58
C LEU A 81 -5.72 3.22 0.21
N ASP A 82 -6.70 3.66 -0.58
CA ASP A 82 -6.75 3.34 -2.01
C ASP A 82 -5.80 4.24 -2.82
N GLY A 83 -5.70 3.98 -4.14
CA GLY A 83 -4.86 4.75 -5.07
C GLY A 83 -5.25 6.23 -5.25
N ASN A 84 -6.34 6.69 -4.62
CA ASN A 84 -6.75 8.09 -4.57
C ASN A 84 -6.49 8.70 -3.18
N GLY A 85 -5.87 7.94 -2.28
CA GLY A 85 -5.63 8.35 -0.90
C GLY A 85 -6.89 8.37 -0.04
N ILE A 86 -7.94 7.64 -0.43
CA ILE A 86 -9.18 7.49 0.34
C ILE A 86 -8.98 6.33 1.32
N PRO A 87 -9.20 6.54 2.62
CA PRO A 87 -9.06 5.50 3.62
C PRO A 87 -10.12 4.42 3.42
N GLN A 88 -9.70 3.16 3.47
CA GLN A 88 -10.52 1.99 3.22
C GLN A 88 -10.76 1.17 4.48
N LEU A 89 -9.74 1.05 5.33
CA LEU A 89 -9.72 0.14 6.45
C LEU A 89 -8.75 0.65 7.51
N SER A 90 -9.13 0.61 8.78
CA SER A 90 -8.22 0.74 9.92
C SER A 90 -8.01 -0.61 10.60
N ILE A 91 -6.80 -0.82 11.12
CA ILE A 91 -6.36 -2.04 11.78
C ILE A 91 -5.67 -1.66 13.07
N SER A 92 -6.21 -2.11 14.20
CA SER A 92 -5.69 -1.82 15.53
C SER A 92 -4.98 -3.05 16.10
N LEU A 93 -3.74 -2.83 16.54
CA LEU A 93 -2.86 -3.83 17.11
C LEU A 93 -2.41 -3.35 18.50
N PRO A 94 -2.94 -3.90 19.59
CA PRO A 94 -2.50 -3.58 20.94
C PRO A 94 -1.04 -3.96 21.18
N ASP A 95 -0.35 -3.21 22.06
CA ASP A 95 1.04 -3.47 22.46
C ASP A 95 1.27 -4.92 22.91
N THR A 96 0.34 -5.48 23.68
CA THR A 96 0.43 -6.88 24.15
C THR A 96 0.45 -7.90 23.01
N LEU A 97 -0.27 -7.63 21.93
CA LEU A 97 -0.31 -8.47 20.74
C LEU A 97 1.01 -8.38 19.96
N ILE A 98 1.54 -7.15 19.79
CA ILE A 98 2.81 -6.88 19.13
C ILE A 98 3.96 -7.50 19.90
N ALA A 99 4.02 -7.30 21.22
CA ALA A 99 5.04 -7.87 22.09
C ALA A 99 5.00 -9.40 22.10
N GLY A 100 3.80 -9.99 22.17
CA GLY A 100 3.60 -11.44 22.08
C GLY A 100 4.12 -12.03 20.78
N TYR A 101 3.85 -11.40 19.64
CA TYR A 101 4.38 -11.79 18.33
C TYR A 101 5.91 -11.70 18.27
N LYS A 102 6.48 -10.57 18.69
CA LYS A 102 7.93 -10.33 18.67
C LYS A 102 8.73 -11.29 19.56
N SER A 103 8.16 -11.69 20.69
CA SER A 103 8.75 -12.69 21.57
C SER A 103 8.55 -14.13 21.13
N SER A 104 7.92 -14.36 19.97
CA SER A 104 7.50 -15.68 19.48
C SER A 104 6.53 -16.41 20.42
N GLY A 105 5.84 -15.66 21.30
CA GLY A 105 4.83 -16.21 22.23
C GLY A 105 3.49 -16.46 21.57
N ILE A 106 3.20 -15.75 20.46
CA ILE A 106 1.99 -15.95 19.64
C ILE A 106 2.34 -16.04 18.16
N SER A 107 1.55 -16.79 17.41
CA SER A 107 1.71 -16.96 15.99
C SER A 107 1.10 -15.78 15.19
N LEU A 108 1.52 -15.61 13.95
CA LEU A 108 0.92 -14.62 13.04
C LEU A 108 -0.59 -14.90 12.83
N LYS A 109 -1.01 -16.15 12.84
CA LYS A 109 -2.42 -16.54 12.77
C LYS A 109 -3.21 -15.95 13.95
N GLU A 110 -2.70 -16.08 15.17
CA GLU A 110 -3.31 -15.50 16.37
C GLU A 110 -3.34 -13.97 16.32
N VAL A 111 -2.32 -13.33 15.73
CA VAL A 111 -2.36 -11.88 15.48
C VAL A 111 -3.56 -11.51 14.62
N TYR A 112 -3.77 -12.20 13.49
CA TYR A 112 -4.90 -11.92 12.59
C TYR A 112 -6.27 -12.23 13.23
N GLU A 113 -6.35 -13.20 14.12
CA GLU A 113 -7.59 -13.55 14.83
C GLU A 113 -7.94 -12.54 15.95
N ARG A 114 -6.95 -11.86 16.51
CA ARG A 114 -7.10 -10.99 17.68
C ARG A 114 -6.97 -9.50 17.39
N MET A 115 -6.48 -9.11 16.21
CA MET A 115 -6.46 -7.72 15.78
C MET A 115 -7.88 -7.23 15.52
N GLU A 116 -8.09 -5.92 15.66
CA GLU A 116 -9.37 -5.31 15.35
C GLU A 116 -9.28 -4.63 13.98
N MET A 117 -10.29 -4.87 13.13
CA MET A 117 -10.44 -4.20 11.85
C MET A 117 -11.74 -3.41 11.83
N SER A 118 -11.68 -2.19 11.30
CA SER A 118 -12.83 -1.29 11.22
C SER A 118 -12.84 -0.50 9.90
N TYR A 119 -14.01 -0.27 9.37
CA TYR A 119 -14.21 0.67 8.26
C TYR A 119 -14.35 2.13 8.75
N ASP A 120 -14.49 2.34 10.06
CA ASP A 120 -14.41 3.69 10.64
C ASP A 120 -12.95 4.12 10.71
N THR A 121 -12.59 5.03 9.81
CA THR A 121 -11.24 5.57 9.67
C THR A 121 -11.15 7.04 10.10
N ASP A 122 -12.25 7.65 10.54
CA ASP A 122 -12.31 9.09 10.82
C ASP A 122 -11.36 9.49 11.96
N ARG A 123 -11.34 8.70 13.02
CA ARG A 123 -10.47 8.95 14.19
C ARG A 123 -8.99 8.89 13.82
N PRO A 124 -8.45 7.79 13.26
CA PRO A 124 -7.04 7.72 12.92
C PRO A 124 -6.64 8.73 11.83
N MET A 125 -7.48 8.98 10.85
CA MET A 125 -7.22 9.99 9.83
C MET A 125 -7.25 11.42 10.41
N GLY A 126 -8.08 11.66 11.42
CA GLY A 126 -8.09 12.92 12.17
C GLY A 126 -6.76 13.19 12.88
N LEU A 127 -6.16 12.19 13.51
CA LEU A 127 -4.86 12.25 14.15
C LEU A 127 -3.74 12.52 13.13
N LEU A 128 -3.78 11.88 11.97
CA LEU A 128 -2.79 12.03 10.90
C LEU A 128 -2.75 13.42 10.26
N LYS A 129 -3.74 14.28 10.50
CA LYS A 129 -3.67 15.71 10.10
C LYS A 129 -2.51 16.45 10.75
N GLY A 130 -2.07 16.01 11.93
CA GLY A 130 -0.89 16.54 12.64
C GLY A 130 0.45 15.97 12.19
N SER A 131 0.48 15.04 11.23
CA SER A 131 1.72 14.42 10.75
C SER A 131 2.60 15.41 9.99
N THR A 132 3.92 15.29 10.15
CA THR A 132 4.91 16.26 9.63
C THR A 132 5.22 16.10 8.14
N GLY A 133 4.62 15.15 7.44
CA GLY A 133 4.86 14.98 6.01
C GLY A 133 4.38 13.65 5.45
N VAL A 134 4.60 13.49 4.14
CA VAL A 134 4.31 12.26 3.39
C VAL A 134 5.63 11.66 2.93
N ILE A 135 5.86 10.40 3.32
CA ILE A 135 7.03 9.63 2.92
C ILE A 135 6.67 8.79 1.70
N ASN A 136 7.60 8.64 0.77
CA ASN A 136 7.44 7.84 -0.45
C ASN A 136 6.18 8.23 -1.25
N ARG A 137 6.10 9.48 -1.69
CA ARG A 137 4.96 9.98 -2.48
C ARG A 137 4.80 9.19 -3.77
N SER A 138 3.57 8.87 -4.16
CA SER A 138 3.25 8.23 -5.45
C SER A 138 3.34 9.22 -6.61
N ALA A 139 3.08 10.50 -6.38
CA ALA A 139 3.06 11.53 -7.41
C ALA A 139 4.35 11.54 -8.26
N TRP A 140 4.16 11.57 -9.58
CA TRP A 140 5.21 11.54 -10.60
C TRP A 140 6.05 10.26 -10.67
N LYS A 141 5.60 9.16 -10.07
CA LYS A 141 6.16 7.84 -10.29
C LYS A 141 5.43 7.14 -11.42
N ALA A 142 6.20 6.47 -12.27
CA ALA A 142 5.67 5.67 -13.35
C ALA A 142 5.79 4.18 -13.00
N ASP A 143 4.67 3.47 -13.09
CA ASP A 143 4.58 2.04 -12.93
C ASP A 143 4.40 1.36 -14.28
N ILE A 144 5.05 0.22 -14.47
CA ILE A 144 4.80 -0.65 -15.62
C ILE A 144 3.88 -1.77 -15.16
N VAL A 145 2.70 -1.84 -15.73
CA VAL A 145 1.67 -2.83 -15.39
C VAL A 145 1.36 -3.69 -16.61
N LEU A 146 1.16 -4.96 -16.40
CA LEU A 146 0.77 -5.91 -17.44
C LEU A 146 -0.66 -6.39 -17.17
N TYR A 147 -1.58 -6.06 -18.05
CA TYR A 147 -2.99 -6.46 -17.94
C TYR A 147 -3.29 -7.65 -18.88
N PRO A 148 -3.48 -8.86 -18.36
CA PRO A 148 -4.11 -9.93 -19.13
C PRO A 148 -5.62 -9.67 -19.20
N GLU A 149 -6.16 -9.62 -20.41
CA GLU A 149 -7.60 -9.42 -20.64
C GLU A 149 -8.16 -10.64 -21.34
N VAL A 150 -9.24 -11.20 -20.80
CA VAL A 150 -9.99 -12.28 -21.43
C VAL A 150 -11.41 -11.83 -21.64
N SER A 151 -11.83 -11.72 -22.89
CA SER A 151 -13.23 -11.45 -23.26
C SER A 151 -13.87 -12.74 -23.77
N LEU A 152 -15.04 -13.05 -23.21
CA LEU A 152 -15.88 -14.17 -23.66
C LEU A 152 -17.23 -13.60 -24.09
N GLU A 153 -17.62 -13.86 -25.31
CA GLU A 153 -18.92 -13.44 -25.84
C GLU A 153 -19.72 -14.65 -26.29
N ASN A 154 -20.97 -14.72 -25.88
CA ASN A 154 -21.91 -15.66 -26.45
C ASN A 154 -22.35 -15.10 -27.79
N SER A 155 -21.91 -15.70 -28.85
CA SER A 155 -22.25 -15.34 -30.20
C SER A 155 -23.37 -16.26 -30.72
N THR A 156 -24.06 -15.81 -31.79
CA THR A 156 -25.16 -16.46 -32.47
C THR A 156 -25.01 -17.97 -32.66
N PHE A 157 -26.11 -18.67 -33.00
CA PHE A 157 -26.27 -20.13 -33.12
C PHE A 157 -25.16 -20.90 -33.89
N ASP A 158 -24.36 -20.19 -34.70
CA ASP A 158 -23.25 -20.78 -35.45
C ASP A 158 -21.93 -20.90 -34.70
N LYS A 159 -21.77 -20.18 -33.58
CA LYS A 159 -20.60 -20.22 -32.70
C LYS A 159 -21.02 -20.08 -31.25
N LEU A 160 -20.96 -21.16 -30.50
CA LEU A 160 -21.36 -21.22 -29.11
C LEU A 160 -20.54 -20.25 -28.21
N TYR A 161 -19.26 -20.00 -28.54
CA TYR A 161 -18.39 -19.12 -27.81
C TYR A 161 -17.43 -18.40 -28.73
N SER A 162 -17.38 -17.09 -28.62
CA SER A 162 -16.32 -16.25 -29.14
C SER A 162 -15.40 -15.82 -28.01
N TYR A 163 -14.10 -15.91 -28.19
CA TYR A 163 -13.13 -15.49 -27.19
C TYR A 163 -12.05 -14.61 -27.79
N ARG A 164 -11.52 -13.74 -26.95
CA ARG A 164 -10.35 -12.93 -27.21
C ARG A 164 -9.47 -12.89 -25.96
N VAL A 165 -8.19 -13.12 -26.14
CA VAL A 165 -7.17 -13.01 -25.11
C VAL A 165 -6.19 -11.95 -25.58
N ASN A 166 -6.08 -10.88 -24.79
CA ASN A 166 -5.13 -9.81 -25.03
C ASN A 166 -4.10 -9.76 -23.91
N LEU A 167 -2.94 -9.26 -24.22
CA LEU A 167 -1.93 -8.84 -23.26
C LEU A 167 -1.70 -7.35 -23.46
N SER A 168 -1.91 -6.57 -22.40
CA SER A 168 -1.92 -5.11 -22.51
C SER A 168 -0.90 -4.50 -21.53
N PRO A 169 0.37 -4.36 -21.92
CA PRO A 169 1.32 -3.59 -21.14
C PRO A 169 0.91 -2.12 -21.12
N ALA A 170 0.94 -1.53 -19.93
CA ALA A 170 0.62 -0.15 -19.69
C ALA A 170 1.71 0.52 -18.87
N VAL A 171 1.89 1.82 -19.08
CA VAL A 171 2.64 2.71 -18.20
C VAL A 171 1.62 3.61 -17.53
N GLU A 172 1.58 3.56 -16.20
CA GLU A 172 0.70 4.37 -15.37
C GLU A 172 1.52 5.34 -14.54
N MET A 173 1.04 6.56 -14.38
CA MET A 173 1.70 7.60 -13.59
C MET A 173 0.68 8.42 -12.82
N ASP A 174 0.85 8.51 -11.50
CA ASP A 174 0.08 9.42 -10.68
C ASP A 174 0.62 10.85 -10.84
N LEU A 175 -0.19 11.75 -11.35
CA LEU A 175 0.18 13.15 -11.55
C LEU A 175 -0.01 13.95 -10.26
N TRP A 176 -1.20 13.86 -9.68
CA TRP A 176 -1.58 14.44 -8.38
C TRP A 176 -2.76 13.67 -7.81
N LYS A 177 -3.18 13.99 -6.59
CA LYS A 177 -4.32 13.31 -5.94
C LYS A 177 -5.56 13.38 -6.83
N GLY A 178 -6.04 12.21 -7.24
CA GLY A 178 -7.22 12.05 -8.10
C GLY A 178 -6.97 12.19 -9.60
N ALA A 179 -5.71 12.32 -10.05
CA ALA A 179 -5.37 12.34 -11.47
C ALA A 179 -4.27 11.35 -11.81
N LYS A 180 -4.56 10.44 -12.73
CA LYS A 180 -3.64 9.42 -13.25
C LYS A 180 -3.53 9.52 -14.77
N ALA A 181 -2.33 9.43 -15.30
CA ALA A 181 -2.07 9.26 -16.73
C ALA A 181 -1.76 7.79 -17.00
N THR A 182 -2.36 7.22 -18.04
CA THR A 182 -2.12 5.84 -18.49
C THR A 182 -1.89 5.81 -19.97
N ALA A 183 -0.83 5.14 -20.39
CA ALA A 183 -0.58 4.79 -21.79
C ALA A 183 -0.52 3.26 -21.90
N GLN A 184 -1.35 2.67 -22.75
CA GLN A 184 -1.52 1.23 -22.88
C GLN A 184 -1.40 0.81 -24.35
N VAL A 185 -0.76 -0.34 -24.57
CA VAL A 185 -0.73 -0.99 -25.89
C VAL A 185 -1.38 -2.37 -25.75
N VAL A 186 -2.32 -2.68 -26.65
CA VAL A 186 -3.07 -3.95 -26.62
C VAL A 186 -2.48 -4.90 -27.66
N PHE A 187 -2.01 -6.05 -27.21
CA PHE A 187 -1.52 -7.14 -28.08
C PHE A 187 -2.52 -8.29 -28.05
N PRO A 188 -3.22 -8.59 -29.16
CA PRO A 188 -4.05 -9.77 -29.25
C PRO A 188 -3.15 -11.02 -29.33
N ILE A 189 -3.30 -11.94 -28.35
CA ILE A 189 -2.55 -13.21 -28.29
C ILE A 189 -3.31 -14.32 -28.98
N ALA A 190 -4.61 -14.42 -28.70
CA ALA A 190 -5.48 -15.45 -29.26
C ALA A 190 -6.90 -14.92 -29.43
N THR A 191 -7.54 -15.27 -30.54
CA THR A 191 -8.94 -14.96 -30.78
C THR A 191 -9.53 -15.91 -31.83
N ASN A 192 -10.78 -16.30 -31.62
CA ASN A 192 -11.60 -16.95 -32.65
C ASN A 192 -12.62 -15.98 -33.30
N MET A 193 -12.61 -14.72 -32.90
CA MET A 193 -13.43 -13.67 -33.48
C MET A 193 -12.84 -13.24 -34.82
N LYS A 194 -13.28 -13.88 -35.91
CA LYS A 194 -12.83 -13.52 -37.25
C LYS A 194 -13.66 -12.33 -37.77
N GLY A 195 -13.00 -11.22 -38.06
CA GLY A 195 -13.54 -10.17 -38.94
C GLY A 195 -14.01 -8.86 -38.32
N GLU A 196 -14.03 -8.69 -37.02
CA GLU A 196 -14.54 -7.44 -36.40
C GLU A 196 -13.50 -6.30 -36.27
N TYR A 197 -12.24 -6.53 -36.61
CA TYR A 197 -11.22 -5.46 -36.58
C TYR A 197 -11.33 -4.44 -37.71
N LYS A 198 -12.34 -4.56 -38.56
CA LYS A 198 -12.50 -3.68 -39.72
C LYS A 198 -13.56 -2.63 -39.54
N LYS A 199 -13.67 -1.92 -38.46
CA LYS A 199 -14.41 -0.62 -38.43
C LYS A 199 -14.41 0.05 -37.06
N ILE A 200 -13.24 0.55 -36.62
CA ILE A 200 -13.29 1.77 -35.86
C ILE A 200 -12.97 2.87 -36.87
N ARG A 201 -13.99 3.50 -37.43
CA ARG A 201 -13.86 4.77 -38.13
C ARG A 201 -13.80 5.82 -37.03
N PRO A 202 -12.76 6.69 -36.97
CA PRO A 202 -12.85 7.90 -36.19
C PRO A 202 -13.94 8.75 -36.83
N GLY A 203 -14.96 9.11 -36.02
CA GLY A 203 -15.93 10.15 -36.32
C GLY A 203 -15.32 11.52 -36.18
#